data_363c1f6e54ab42f770d6e0665804524c
#
_entry.id   363c1f6e54ab42f770d6e0665804524c
#
_cell.length_a   1.000
_cell.length_b   1.000
_cell.length_c   1.000
_cell.angle_alpha   90.00
_cell.angle_beta   90.00
_cell.angle_gamma   90.00
#
_symmetry.space_group_name_H-M   'P 1'
#
loop_
_entity.id
_entity.type
_entity.pdbx_description
1 polymer ?
#
loop_
_entity_poly.entity_id
_entity_poly.type
_entity_poly.pdbx_seq_one_letter_code
_entity_poly.pdbx_strand_id
1 'polypeptide(L)'
;LSDLAQKIGSAGDPVVRQEIVKLHILGEVNRLNMLRAKAGGSKTGAEGNLAKLAMSELVRRSRDVGNLIIGADGMLSSSASSFDGRVQEATIFSPAPSIYGGTDQVQRNIVGERVLGLPKEPGPSKETPFKELLQN
;
A
#
# COMPACT_ATOMS: atom_id res chain seq x y z
N LEU A 1 -2.06 5.79 -14.68
CA LEU A 1 -3.13 6.70 -14.29
C LEU A 1 -3.12 8.00 -15.09
N SER A 2 -1.93 8.57 -15.38
CA SER A 2 -1.84 9.78 -16.22
C SER A 2 -2.46 9.56 -17.61
N ASP A 3 -2.14 8.45 -18.26
CA ASP A 3 -2.71 8.09 -19.56
C ASP A 3 -4.24 7.87 -19.48
N LEU A 4 -4.70 7.30 -18.37
CA LEU A 4 -6.12 7.12 -18.08
C LEU A 4 -6.82 8.49 -17.99
N ALA A 5 -6.25 9.41 -17.19
CA ALA A 5 -6.79 10.76 -17.04
C ALA A 5 -6.83 11.52 -18.39
N GLN A 6 -5.83 11.36 -19.24
CA GLN A 6 -5.82 11.94 -20.59
C GLN A 6 -6.93 11.36 -21.45
N LYS A 7 -7.08 10.03 -21.48
CA LYS A 7 -8.11 9.35 -22.30
C LYS A 7 -9.53 9.71 -21.88
N ILE A 8 -9.78 9.91 -20.60
CA ILE A 8 -11.09 10.27 -20.05
C ILE A 8 -11.32 11.79 -20.13
N GLY A 9 -10.28 12.59 -20.36
CA GLY A 9 -10.38 14.04 -20.43
C GLY A 9 -10.30 14.75 -19.09
N SER A 10 -9.99 14.03 -17.99
CA SER A 10 -9.85 14.60 -16.63
C SER A 10 -8.44 15.12 -16.32
N ALA A 11 -7.49 15.01 -17.25
CA ALA A 11 -6.10 15.43 -17.04
C ALA A 11 -5.94 16.94 -16.79
N GLY A 12 -6.92 17.76 -17.19
CA GLY A 12 -6.96 19.21 -16.91
C GLY A 12 -7.47 19.57 -15.51
N ASP A 13 -8.14 18.63 -14.84
CA ASP A 13 -8.68 18.87 -13.49
C ASP A 13 -7.54 19.04 -12.47
N PRO A 14 -7.50 20.16 -11.73
CA PRO A 14 -6.43 20.43 -10.77
C PRO A 14 -6.40 19.42 -9.61
N VAL A 15 -7.55 18.87 -9.19
CA VAL A 15 -7.62 17.87 -8.11
C VAL A 15 -7.03 16.56 -8.60
N VAL A 16 -7.44 16.08 -9.79
CA VAL A 16 -6.89 14.86 -10.40
C VAL A 16 -5.38 14.97 -10.57
N ARG A 17 -4.88 16.12 -11.07
CA ARG A 17 -3.45 16.36 -11.22
C ARG A 17 -2.70 16.28 -9.89
N GLN A 18 -3.22 16.92 -8.85
CA GLN A 18 -2.60 16.90 -7.51
C GLN A 18 -2.54 15.48 -6.94
N GLU A 19 -3.59 14.71 -7.06
CA GLU A 19 -3.60 13.34 -6.55
C GLU A 19 -2.65 12.42 -7.33
N ILE A 20 -2.54 12.58 -8.66
CA ILE A 20 -1.54 11.86 -9.47
C ILE A 20 -0.12 12.24 -9.03
N VAL A 21 0.16 13.51 -8.79
CA VAL A 21 1.49 13.98 -8.33
C VAL A 21 1.83 13.41 -6.95
N LYS A 22 0.88 13.41 -6.01
CA LYS A 22 1.08 12.81 -4.68
C LYS A 22 1.42 11.32 -4.77
N LEU A 23 0.73 10.60 -5.65
CA LEU A 23 0.99 9.19 -5.90
C LEU A 23 2.39 8.98 -6.51
N HIS A 24 2.79 9.83 -7.47
CA HIS A 24 4.13 9.80 -8.07
C HIS A 24 5.21 10.05 -7.01
N ILE A 25 5.03 11.05 -6.14
CA ILE A 25 5.96 11.36 -5.03
C ILE A 25 6.14 10.13 -4.13
N LEU A 26 5.05 9.48 -3.74
CA LEU A 26 5.10 8.28 -2.90
C LEU A 26 5.88 7.14 -3.59
N GLY A 27 5.66 6.94 -4.89
CA GLY A 27 6.38 5.97 -5.69
C GLY A 27 7.87 6.27 -5.76
N GLU A 28 8.26 7.52 -6.01
CA GLU A 28 9.66 7.95 -6.07
C GLU A 28 10.36 7.83 -4.71
N VAL A 29 9.70 8.23 -3.62
CA VAL A 29 10.24 8.04 -2.27
C VAL A 29 10.51 6.57 -1.98
N ASN A 30 9.57 5.68 -2.34
CA ASN A 30 9.79 4.24 -2.17
C ASN A 30 10.95 3.73 -3.03
N ARG A 31 11.03 4.15 -4.30
CA ARG A 31 12.14 3.80 -5.20
C ARG A 31 13.50 4.23 -4.62
N LEU A 32 13.60 5.47 -4.14
CA LEU A 32 14.82 5.99 -3.54
C LEU A 32 15.21 5.26 -2.24
N ASN A 33 14.24 4.91 -1.41
CA ASN A 33 14.47 4.09 -0.21
C ASN A 33 15.03 2.71 -0.58
N MET A 34 14.49 2.07 -1.61
CA MET A 34 15.00 0.78 -2.10
C MET A 34 16.41 0.89 -2.67
N LEU A 35 16.74 1.96 -3.38
CA LEU A 35 18.11 2.22 -3.86
C LEU A 35 19.07 2.42 -2.69
N ARG A 36 18.68 3.19 -1.67
CA ARG A 36 19.46 3.39 -0.44
C ARG A 36 19.72 2.07 0.28
N ALA A 37 18.71 1.22 0.41
CA ALA A 37 18.85 -0.10 1.02
C ALA A 37 19.86 -0.98 0.24
N LYS A 38 19.76 -1.01 -1.08
CA LYS A 38 20.70 -1.74 -1.96
C LYS A 38 22.15 -1.23 -1.84
N ALA A 39 22.32 0.07 -1.67
CA ALA A 39 23.65 0.67 -1.49
C ALA A 39 24.26 0.44 -0.10
N GLY A 40 23.61 -0.34 0.77
CA GLY A 40 24.08 -0.62 2.13
C GLY A 40 23.89 0.55 3.09
N GLY A 41 23.08 1.54 2.75
CA GLY A 41 22.84 2.74 3.57
C GLY A 41 21.94 2.52 4.80
N SER A 42 21.41 1.34 4.97
CA SER A 42 20.63 0.95 6.16
C SER A 42 20.99 -0.46 6.58
N LYS A 43 21.19 -0.65 7.88
CA LYS A 43 21.56 -1.95 8.48
C LYS A 43 20.52 -2.43 9.49
N THR A 44 19.31 -1.85 9.47
CA THR A 44 18.27 -2.16 10.47
C THR A 44 17.59 -3.51 10.22
N GLY A 45 17.68 -4.04 9.00
CA GLY A 45 16.99 -5.26 8.57
C GLY A 45 15.47 -5.09 8.44
N ALA A 46 14.98 -3.84 8.48
CA ALA A 46 13.56 -3.53 8.34
C ALA A 46 13.20 -2.87 6.98
N GLU A 47 14.15 -2.81 6.05
CA GLU A 47 13.98 -2.15 4.76
C GLU A 47 12.86 -2.79 3.93
N GLY A 48 12.77 -4.13 3.97
CA GLY A 48 11.69 -4.88 3.31
C GLY A 48 10.31 -4.58 3.93
N ASN A 49 10.26 -4.34 5.25
CA ASN A 49 9.04 -3.99 5.95
C ASN A 49 8.55 -2.59 5.55
N LEU A 50 9.46 -1.62 5.43
CA LEU A 50 9.14 -0.28 4.93
C LEU A 50 8.67 -0.31 3.48
N ALA A 51 9.34 -1.07 2.62
CA ALA A 51 8.94 -1.23 1.23
C ALA A 51 7.54 -1.87 1.10
N LYS A 52 7.23 -2.86 1.93
CA LYS A 52 5.91 -3.51 1.97
C LYS A 52 4.82 -2.53 2.41
N LEU A 53 5.05 -1.73 3.44
CA LEU A 53 4.12 -0.69 3.88
C LEU A 53 3.89 0.37 2.79
N ALA A 54 4.95 0.82 2.12
CA ALA A 54 4.87 1.75 1.01
C ALA A 54 4.07 1.16 -0.17
N MET A 55 4.25 -0.13 -0.47
CA MET A 55 3.48 -0.82 -1.52
C MET A 55 2.00 -0.88 -1.18
N SER A 56 1.63 -1.23 0.06
CA SER A 56 0.24 -1.25 0.51
C SER A 56 -0.42 0.12 0.35
N GLU A 57 0.28 1.18 0.72
CA GLU A 57 -0.20 2.55 0.58
C GLU A 57 -0.32 2.98 -0.89
N LEU A 58 0.67 2.65 -1.73
CA LEU A 58 0.64 2.91 -3.17
C LEU A 58 -0.59 2.28 -3.83
N VAL A 59 -0.89 1.02 -3.50
CA VAL A 59 -2.04 0.32 -4.08
C VAL A 59 -3.37 0.96 -3.63
N ARG A 60 -3.51 1.30 -2.35
CA ARG A 60 -4.71 2.00 -1.85
C ARG A 60 -4.90 3.36 -2.52
N ARG A 61 -3.85 4.16 -2.59
CA ARG A 61 -3.93 5.47 -3.26
C ARG A 61 -4.15 5.36 -4.76
N SER A 62 -3.56 4.36 -5.42
CA SER A 62 -3.83 4.10 -6.83
C SER A 62 -5.30 3.77 -7.09
N ARG A 63 -5.93 3.00 -6.20
CA ARG A 63 -7.37 2.77 -6.21
C ARG A 63 -8.16 4.08 -6.12
N ASP A 64 -7.83 4.90 -5.12
CA ASP A 64 -8.57 6.14 -4.84
C ASP A 64 -8.45 7.13 -6.01
N VAL A 65 -7.23 7.30 -6.53
CA VAL A 65 -6.97 8.14 -7.71
C VAL A 65 -7.60 7.56 -8.97
N GLY A 66 -7.56 6.23 -9.15
CA GLY A 66 -8.22 5.57 -10.27
C GLY A 66 -9.73 5.83 -10.28
N ASN A 67 -10.39 5.66 -9.14
CA ASN A 67 -11.82 5.93 -9.00
C ASN A 67 -12.15 7.43 -9.16
N LEU A 68 -11.30 8.33 -8.67
CA LEU A 68 -11.45 9.76 -8.89
C LEU A 68 -11.42 10.11 -10.39
N ILE A 69 -10.52 9.47 -11.15
CA ILE A 69 -10.38 9.72 -12.59
C ILE A 69 -11.61 9.23 -13.36
N ILE A 70 -12.07 8.00 -13.07
CA ILE A 70 -13.19 7.39 -13.82
C ILE A 70 -14.58 7.85 -13.34
N GLY A 71 -14.66 8.41 -12.14
CA GLY A 71 -15.92 8.93 -11.59
C GLY A 71 -17.04 7.89 -11.57
N ALA A 72 -18.22 8.26 -12.09
CA ALA A 72 -19.40 7.38 -12.11
C ALA A 72 -19.20 6.09 -12.94
N ASP A 73 -18.27 6.07 -13.89
CA ASP A 73 -17.92 4.87 -14.67
C ASP A 73 -17.38 3.74 -13.77
N GLY A 74 -16.88 4.08 -12.58
CA GLY A 74 -16.46 3.13 -11.56
C GLY A 74 -17.56 2.19 -11.05
N MET A 75 -18.84 2.52 -11.29
CA MET A 75 -19.97 1.66 -10.94
C MET A 75 -20.29 0.61 -12.02
N LEU A 76 -19.69 0.74 -13.20
CA LEU A 76 -19.87 -0.20 -14.30
C LEU A 76 -18.88 -1.35 -14.19
N SER A 77 -19.19 -2.49 -14.80
CA SER A 77 -18.30 -3.67 -14.78
C SER A 77 -17.94 -4.11 -16.20
N SER A 78 -16.81 -4.77 -16.32
CA SER A 78 -16.29 -5.39 -17.54
C SER A 78 -16.35 -4.46 -18.77
N SER A 79 -16.83 -4.93 -19.91
CA SER A 79 -16.87 -4.17 -21.17
C SER A 79 -17.79 -2.96 -21.17
N ALA A 80 -18.66 -2.80 -20.16
CA ALA A 80 -19.47 -1.60 -20.00
C ALA A 80 -18.69 -0.41 -19.42
N SER A 81 -17.50 -0.65 -18.84
CA SER A 81 -16.62 0.35 -18.27
C SER A 81 -15.58 0.84 -19.29
N SER A 82 -15.18 2.09 -19.20
CA SER A 82 -14.19 2.75 -20.06
C SER A 82 -12.78 2.10 -20.03
N PHE A 83 -12.51 1.11 -19.26
CA PHE A 83 -11.22 0.45 -19.16
C PHE A 83 -11.35 -1.06 -18.93
N ASP A 84 -12.37 -1.66 -19.51
CA ASP A 84 -12.64 -3.10 -19.37
C ASP A 84 -12.72 -3.56 -17.91
N GLY A 85 -13.12 -2.67 -16.98
CA GLY A 85 -13.25 -2.98 -15.55
C GLY A 85 -11.92 -3.05 -14.77
N ARG A 86 -10.79 -2.68 -15.36
CA ARG A 86 -9.46 -2.78 -14.70
C ARG A 86 -9.34 -1.94 -13.44
N VAL A 87 -9.96 -0.75 -13.40
CA VAL A 87 -9.94 0.10 -12.20
C VAL A 87 -10.79 -0.53 -11.10
N GLN A 88 -11.91 -1.12 -11.45
CA GLN A 88 -12.81 -1.84 -10.53
C GLN A 88 -12.11 -3.10 -9.95
N GLU A 89 -11.45 -3.89 -10.79
CA GLU A 89 -10.64 -5.03 -10.34
C GLU A 89 -9.54 -4.60 -9.38
N ALA A 90 -8.79 -3.54 -9.73
CA ALA A 90 -7.76 -2.97 -8.87
C ALA A 90 -8.36 -2.45 -7.54
N THR A 91 -9.59 -1.92 -7.59
CA THR A 91 -10.31 -1.44 -6.40
C THR A 91 -10.62 -2.59 -5.45
N ILE A 92 -11.17 -3.68 -5.96
CA ILE A 92 -11.49 -4.88 -5.17
C ILE A 92 -10.22 -5.53 -4.62
N PHE A 93 -9.16 -5.59 -5.42
CA PHE A 93 -7.88 -6.17 -5.01
C PHE A 93 -7.12 -5.31 -3.98
N SER A 94 -7.35 -4.00 -3.93
CA SER A 94 -6.54 -3.05 -3.18
C SER A 94 -6.35 -3.33 -1.68
N PRO A 95 -7.25 -4.02 -0.95
CA PRO A 95 -7.00 -4.40 0.45
C PRO A 95 -5.99 -5.54 0.61
N ALA A 96 -5.83 -6.40 -0.41
CA ALA A 96 -5.01 -7.60 -0.32
C ALA A 96 -3.54 -7.34 0.07
N PRO A 97 -2.83 -6.34 -0.50
CA PRO A 97 -1.46 -6.04 -0.09
C PRO A 97 -1.31 -5.65 1.38
N SER A 98 -2.36 -5.13 2.02
CA SER A 98 -2.33 -4.80 3.45
C SER A 98 -2.47 -6.05 4.35
N ILE A 99 -2.78 -7.20 3.77
CA ILE A 99 -3.07 -8.45 4.48
C ILE A 99 -1.98 -9.49 4.22
N TYR A 100 -1.70 -9.81 2.96
CA TYR A 100 -0.72 -10.85 2.62
C TYR A 100 0.73 -10.39 2.84
N GLY A 101 1.64 -11.35 2.96
CA GLY A 101 3.06 -11.05 3.24
C GLY A 101 3.28 -10.41 4.60
N GLY A 102 2.39 -10.67 5.56
CA GLY A 102 2.30 -10.03 6.86
C GLY A 102 1.50 -8.73 6.82
N THR A 103 0.55 -8.59 7.73
CA THR A 103 -0.33 -7.42 7.76
C THR A 103 0.45 -6.12 7.97
N ASP A 104 -0.13 -4.99 7.57
CA ASP A 104 0.50 -3.69 7.79
C ASP A 104 0.80 -3.42 9.28
N GLN A 105 -0.02 -3.96 10.20
CA GLN A 105 0.21 -3.88 11.64
C GLN A 105 1.46 -4.66 12.05
N VAL A 106 1.60 -5.91 11.59
CA VAL A 106 2.78 -6.73 11.85
C VAL A 106 4.04 -6.06 11.29
N GLN A 107 3.96 -5.47 10.12
CA GLN A 107 5.09 -4.74 9.52
C GLN A 107 5.49 -3.53 10.37
N ARG A 108 4.52 -2.77 10.90
CA ARG A 108 4.78 -1.63 11.81
C ARG A 108 5.40 -2.09 13.13
N ASN A 109 4.92 -3.20 13.70
CA ASN A 109 5.50 -3.76 14.92
C ASN A 109 6.97 -4.13 14.70
N ILE A 110 7.30 -4.80 13.58
CA ILE A 110 8.69 -5.15 13.26
C ILE A 110 9.57 -3.90 13.13
N VAL A 111 9.07 -2.84 12.47
CA VAL A 111 9.81 -1.57 12.37
C VAL A 111 9.96 -0.93 13.74
N GLY A 112 8.91 -0.89 14.55
CA GLY A 112 8.94 -0.36 15.92
C GLY A 112 9.98 -1.07 16.79
N GLU A 113 9.99 -2.39 16.78
CA GLU A 113 10.91 -3.20 17.57
C GLU A 113 12.37 -3.08 17.07
N ARG A 114 12.59 -3.23 15.76
CA ARG A 114 13.96 -3.34 15.22
C ARG A 114 14.65 -2.00 14.95
N VAL A 115 13.88 -0.97 14.60
CA VAL A 115 14.42 0.34 14.23
C VAL A 115 14.34 1.33 15.38
N LEU A 116 13.19 1.37 16.07
CA LEU A 116 12.93 2.32 17.16
C LEU A 116 13.29 1.73 18.53
N GLY A 117 13.61 0.44 18.63
CA GLY A 117 13.95 -0.22 19.90
C GLY A 117 12.79 -0.29 20.88
N LEU A 118 11.56 -0.24 20.39
CA LEU A 118 10.37 -0.35 21.24
C LEU A 118 10.28 -1.77 21.83
N PRO A 119 9.77 -1.91 23.06
CA PRO A 119 9.55 -3.22 23.66
C PRO A 119 8.52 -4.01 22.85
N LYS A 120 8.70 -5.32 22.83
CA LYS A 120 7.69 -6.21 22.24
C LYS A 120 6.40 -6.14 23.04
N GLU A 121 5.30 -6.35 22.35
CA GLU A 121 3.99 -6.47 23.01
C GLU A 121 4.04 -7.60 24.05
N PRO A 122 3.55 -7.36 25.29
CA PRO A 122 3.47 -8.41 26.29
C PRO A 122 2.58 -9.57 25.80
N GLY A 123 3.10 -10.76 25.88
CA GLY A 123 2.39 -11.95 25.45
C GLY A 123 2.91 -13.19 26.17
N PRO A 124 2.22 -14.31 26.05
CA PRO A 124 2.66 -15.57 26.64
C PRO A 124 4.00 -16.00 26.02
N SER A 125 4.80 -16.71 26.80
CA SER A 125 6.03 -17.32 26.31
C SER A 125 5.74 -18.23 25.12
N LYS A 126 6.67 -18.28 24.15
CA LYS A 126 6.59 -19.21 23.02
C LYS A 126 6.57 -20.68 23.44
N GLU A 127 7.02 -20.94 24.66
CA GLU A 127 7.04 -22.27 25.28
C GLU A 127 5.74 -22.62 26.01
N THR A 128 4.83 -21.67 26.19
CA THR A 128 3.55 -21.88 26.83
C THR A 128 2.68 -22.77 25.93
N PRO A 129 2.24 -23.95 26.40
CA PRO A 129 1.35 -24.82 25.64
C PRO A 129 0.06 -24.12 25.25
N PHE A 130 -0.47 -24.40 24.06
CA PHE A 130 -1.70 -23.73 23.55
C PHE A 130 -2.88 -23.83 24.53
N LYS A 131 -3.04 -24.95 25.25
CA LYS A 131 -4.08 -25.16 26.24
C LYS A 131 -4.01 -24.23 27.46
N GLU A 132 -2.85 -23.62 27.70
CA GLU A 132 -2.59 -22.70 28.82
C GLU A 132 -2.62 -21.23 28.38
N LEU A 133 -2.87 -20.96 27.11
CA LEU A 133 -3.07 -19.61 26.61
C LEU A 133 -4.45 -19.11 27.10
N LEU A 134 -4.48 -17.82 27.48
CA LEU A 134 -5.74 -17.15 27.81
C LEU A 134 -6.70 -17.24 26.61
N GLN A 135 -7.84 -17.85 26.82
CA GLN A 135 -8.94 -17.87 25.86
C GLN A 135 -9.80 -16.63 26.13
N ASN A 136 -9.89 -15.75 25.12
CA ASN A 136 -10.80 -14.60 25.15
C ASN A 136 -12.23 -15.06 24.85
#